data_eec748911822ecbe8e0f414640e07623
#
_entry.id   eec748911822ecbe8e0f414640e07623
#
_cell.length_a   1.000
_cell.length_b   1.000
_cell.length_c   1.000
_cell.angle_alpha   90.00
_cell.angle_beta   90.00
_cell.angle_gamma   90.00
#
_symmetry.space_group_name_H-M   'P 1'
#
loop_
_entity.id
_entity.type
_entity.pdbx_description
1 polymer ?
#
loop_
_entity_poly.entity_id
_entity_poly.type
_entity_poly.pdbx_seq_one_letter_code
_entity_poly.pdbx_strand_id
1 'polypeptide(L)'
;METCATAISSIFFEINLRSTKWLFILGYNPKKENIAFFLKHISQGIDKYLCNYDDMLLIGDFNSEVNENAISEFCDLYTLKSLIKEPTCFKNYNNPTCIDLLLTNREKRFQNSTTIETGLSDFHKMNVTVLKVNFQKMSLIFIKYRNYTKFNDEQFRLELSNTLLLNCDLGIITYEKFHGIFMGVLNKHAPLKTKIIRANNAPFMNKNMRKLVMTSSRLKHKFNKDLL
;
A
#
# COMPACT_ATOMS: atom_id res chain seq x y z
N MET A 1 15.39 -43.45 -9.09
CA MET A 1 15.97 -42.15 -8.72
C MET A 1 14.97 -41.10 -9.13
N GLU A 2 14.13 -40.70 -8.21
CA GLU A 2 13.25 -39.55 -8.44
C GLU A 2 14.10 -38.29 -8.38
N THR A 3 14.26 -37.61 -9.51
CA THR A 3 14.83 -36.29 -9.57
C THR A 3 13.84 -35.35 -8.89
N CYS A 4 14.14 -34.98 -7.64
CA CYS A 4 13.45 -33.89 -6.97
C CYS A 4 13.64 -32.65 -7.84
N ALA A 5 12.63 -32.26 -8.59
CA ALA A 5 12.64 -31.03 -9.36
C ALA A 5 12.75 -29.88 -8.35
N THR A 6 13.93 -29.26 -8.28
CA THR A 6 14.14 -28.04 -7.52
C THR A 6 13.24 -26.99 -8.12
N ALA A 7 12.21 -26.59 -7.36
CA ALA A 7 11.19 -25.70 -7.87
C ALA A 7 11.78 -24.28 -8.00
N ILE A 8 12.09 -23.88 -9.25
CA ILE A 8 12.30 -22.47 -9.57
C ILE A 8 11.03 -21.72 -9.19
N SER A 9 11.17 -20.76 -8.30
CA SER A 9 10.01 -20.00 -7.81
C SER A 9 10.02 -18.61 -8.42
N SER A 10 9.04 -18.33 -9.27
CA SER A 10 8.79 -16.99 -9.77
C SER A 10 7.30 -16.64 -9.73
N ILE A 11 6.99 -15.41 -9.39
CA ILE A 11 5.63 -14.88 -9.34
C ILE A 11 5.59 -13.62 -10.18
N PHE A 12 4.66 -13.58 -11.13
CA PHE A 12 4.40 -12.43 -12.00
C PHE A 12 3.08 -11.80 -11.59
N PHE A 13 3.05 -10.49 -11.37
CA PHE A 13 1.83 -9.78 -11.02
C PHE A 13 1.84 -8.34 -11.53
N GLU A 14 0.67 -7.79 -11.74
CA GLU A 14 0.47 -6.42 -12.18
C GLU A 14 0.31 -5.48 -10.98
N ILE A 15 0.99 -4.35 -11.02
CA ILE A 15 0.71 -3.23 -10.13
C ILE A 15 0.36 -2.00 -10.98
N ASN A 16 -0.84 -1.46 -10.74
CA ASN A 16 -1.27 -0.22 -11.35
C ASN A 16 -0.83 0.97 -10.48
N LEU A 17 0.15 1.72 -10.96
CA LEU A 17 0.60 2.96 -10.34
C LEU A 17 0.11 4.14 -11.17
N ARG A 18 -1.08 4.65 -10.85
CA ARG A 18 -1.77 5.71 -11.59
C ARG A 18 -2.14 5.29 -13.02
N SER A 19 -1.49 5.95 -14.00
CA SER A 19 -1.70 5.70 -15.43
C SER A 19 -0.73 4.68 -16.01
N THR A 20 0.21 4.15 -15.21
CA THR A 20 1.22 3.20 -15.69
C THR A 20 0.98 1.83 -15.09
N LYS A 21 1.04 0.82 -15.96
CA LYS A 21 0.97 -0.59 -15.58
C LYS A 21 2.39 -1.12 -15.44
N TRP A 22 2.67 -1.69 -14.27
CA TRP A 22 3.95 -2.27 -13.96
C TRP A 22 3.86 -3.79 -13.92
N LEU A 23 4.79 -4.45 -14.58
CA LEU A 23 5.03 -5.87 -14.39
C LEU A 23 6.00 -6.05 -13.24
N PHE A 24 5.51 -6.61 -12.14
CA PHE A 24 6.34 -7.01 -11.01
C PHE A 24 6.63 -8.50 -11.09
N ILE A 25 7.89 -8.83 -10.89
CA ILE A 25 8.38 -10.20 -10.93
C ILE A 25 9.16 -10.45 -9.64
N LEU A 26 8.73 -11.44 -8.88
CA LEU A 26 9.50 -11.96 -7.74
C LEU A 26 10.18 -13.24 -8.17
N GLY A 27 11.48 -13.35 -7.95
CA GLY A 27 12.26 -14.50 -8.33
C GLY A 27 13.10 -15.04 -7.17
N TYR A 28 13.15 -16.35 -7.05
CA TYR A 28 14.06 -17.03 -6.15
C TYR A 28 14.81 -18.13 -6.90
N ASN A 29 16.13 -18.00 -6.96
CA ASN A 29 17.00 -19.00 -7.54
C ASN A 29 17.64 -19.83 -6.41
N PRO A 30 17.31 -21.15 -6.28
CA PRO A 30 17.98 -22.00 -5.32
C PRO A 30 19.49 -22.11 -5.63
N LYS A 31 20.34 -22.12 -4.61
CA LYS A 31 21.81 -22.17 -4.75
C LYS A 31 22.39 -23.29 -5.64
N LYS A 32 21.62 -24.35 -5.86
CA LYS A 32 22.04 -25.50 -6.67
C LYS A 32 21.67 -25.40 -8.14
N GLU A 33 20.85 -24.38 -8.49
CA GLU A 33 20.39 -24.22 -9.86
C GLU A 33 21.32 -23.30 -10.66
N ASN A 34 21.46 -23.66 -11.94
CA ASN A 34 22.22 -22.83 -12.87
C ASN A 34 21.47 -21.52 -13.13
N ILE A 35 22.15 -20.40 -12.92
CA ILE A 35 21.56 -19.07 -13.10
C ILE A 35 21.01 -18.86 -14.52
N ALA A 36 21.67 -19.38 -15.56
CA ALA A 36 21.20 -19.25 -16.94
C ALA A 36 19.86 -19.98 -17.15
N PHE A 37 19.65 -21.12 -16.50
CA PHE A 37 18.37 -21.83 -16.55
C PHE A 37 17.26 -21.06 -15.83
N PHE A 38 17.57 -20.49 -14.66
CA PHE A 38 16.65 -19.62 -13.94
C PHE A 38 16.25 -18.38 -14.77
N LEU A 39 17.22 -17.70 -15.37
CA LEU A 39 16.98 -16.52 -16.20
C LEU A 39 16.17 -16.86 -17.46
N LYS A 40 16.43 -18.01 -18.08
CA LYS A 40 15.61 -18.51 -19.20
C LYS A 40 14.15 -18.69 -18.81
N HIS A 41 13.90 -19.23 -17.62
CA HIS A 41 12.52 -19.36 -17.09
C HIS A 41 11.86 -17.99 -16.88
N ILE A 42 12.59 -17.03 -16.30
CA ILE A 42 12.11 -15.65 -16.14
C ILE A 42 11.82 -15.00 -17.50
N SER A 43 12.71 -15.17 -18.49
CA SER A 43 12.54 -14.65 -19.87
C SER A 43 11.26 -15.13 -20.50
N GLN A 44 10.94 -16.42 -20.40
CA GLN A 44 9.69 -16.98 -20.94
C GLN A 44 8.44 -16.30 -20.33
N GLY A 45 8.50 -15.98 -19.04
CA GLY A 45 7.43 -15.22 -18.39
C GLY A 45 7.38 -13.77 -18.86
N ILE A 46 8.52 -13.10 -18.98
CA ILE A 46 8.60 -11.71 -19.46
C ILE A 46 8.06 -11.62 -20.88
N ASP A 47 8.52 -12.47 -21.80
CA ASP A 47 8.12 -12.45 -23.22
C ASP A 47 6.61 -12.62 -23.40
N LYS A 48 5.98 -13.40 -22.50
CA LYS A 48 4.52 -13.59 -22.52
C LYS A 48 3.75 -12.33 -22.15
N TYR A 49 4.30 -11.47 -21.29
CA TYR A 49 3.59 -10.35 -20.71
C TYR A 49 4.11 -8.97 -21.14
N LEU A 50 5.33 -8.89 -21.68
CA LEU A 50 6.05 -7.63 -21.93
C LEU A 50 5.25 -6.60 -22.72
N CYS A 51 4.50 -7.05 -23.73
CA CYS A 51 3.71 -6.16 -24.59
C CYS A 51 2.58 -5.40 -23.86
N ASN A 52 2.23 -5.83 -22.67
CA ASN A 52 1.13 -5.24 -21.88
C ASN A 52 1.61 -4.20 -20.85
N TYR A 53 2.94 -4.04 -20.69
CA TYR A 53 3.50 -3.23 -19.61
C TYR A 53 4.61 -2.31 -20.12
N ASP A 54 4.60 -1.06 -19.67
CA ASP A 54 5.64 -0.08 -19.98
C ASP A 54 6.83 -0.19 -19.02
N ASP A 55 6.55 -0.55 -17.79
CA ASP A 55 7.51 -0.54 -16.70
C ASP A 55 7.61 -1.94 -16.07
N MET A 56 8.83 -2.36 -15.78
CA MET A 56 9.14 -3.68 -15.19
C MET A 56 10.02 -3.54 -13.97
N LEU A 57 9.76 -4.38 -12.97
CA LEU A 57 10.56 -4.53 -11.77
C LEU A 57 10.71 -6.02 -11.42
N LEU A 58 11.93 -6.50 -11.47
CA LEU A 58 12.32 -7.86 -11.09
C LEU A 58 13.09 -7.79 -9.77
N ILE A 59 12.62 -8.49 -8.76
CA ILE A 59 13.19 -8.50 -7.41
C ILE A 59 13.40 -9.95 -6.98
N GLY A 60 14.51 -10.24 -6.35
CA GLY A 60 14.69 -11.56 -5.76
C GLY A 60 16.10 -11.88 -5.29
N ASP A 61 16.18 -13.06 -4.65
CA ASP A 61 17.46 -13.70 -4.34
C ASP A 61 17.88 -14.59 -5.53
N PHE A 62 18.88 -14.13 -6.23
CA PHE A 62 19.40 -14.82 -7.42
C PHE A 62 20.49 -15.82 -7.08
N ASN A 63 21.01 -15.78 -5.84
CA ASN A 63 22.19 -16.54 -5.42
C ASN A 63 23.40 -16.42 -6.38
N SER A 64 23.44 -15.34 -7.17
CA SER A 64 24.46 -14.99 -8.15
C SER A 64 24.64 -13.48 -8.19
N GLU A 65 25.85 -13.01 -8.46
CA GLU A 65 26.16 -11.58 -8.49
C GLU A 65 25.75 -10.93 -9.83
N VAL A 66 25.43 -9.63 -9.77
CA VAL A 66 25.02 -8.85 -10.96
C VAL A 66 26.09 -8.83 -12.07
N ASN A 67 27.35 -9.00 -11.73
CA ASN A 67 28.46 -9.01 -12.66
C ASN A 67 28.65 -10.38 -13.38
N GLU A 68 27.87 -11.38 -13.04
CA GLU A 68 27.89 -12.66 -13.75
C GLU A 68 27.38 -12.46 -15.18
N ASN A 69 28.13 -13.02 -16.17
CA ASN A 69 27.85 -12.81 -17.59
C ASN A 69 26.39 -13.07 -17.97
N ALA A 70 25.80 -14.14 -17.45
CA ALA A 70 24.40 -14.50 -17.73
C ALA A 70 23.42 -13.43 -17.25
N ILE A 71 23.66 -12.80 -16.09
CA ILE A 71 22.83 -11.72 -15.57
C ILE A 71 23.04 -10.45 -16.39
N SER A 72 24.28 -10.15 -16.78
CA SER A 72 24.58 -8.99 -17.62
C SER A 72 23.90 -9.09 -18.98
N GLU A 73 24.00 -10.22 -19.66
CA GLU A 73 23.33 -10.49 -20.94
C GLU A 73 21.78 -10.37 -20.81
N PHE A 74 21.23 -10.91 -19.73
CA PHE A 74 19.80 -10.78 -19.43
C PHE A 74 19.37 -9.32 -19.21
N CYS A 75 20.19 -8.55 -18.48
CA CYS A 75 19.94 -7.13 -18.26
C CYS A 75 19.98 -6.33 -19.57
N ASP A 76 20.93 -6.64 -20.45
CA ASP A 76 21.04 -5.97 -21.75
C ASP A 76 19.86 -6.31 -22.65
N LEU A 77 19.43 -7.57 -22.68
CA LEU A 77 18.27 -8.03 -23.47
C LEU A 77 16.98 -7.27 -23.13
N TYR A 78 16.71 -7.05 -21.85
CA TYR A 78 15.50 -6.38 -21.38
C TYR A 78 15.72 -4.92 -20.97
N THR A 79 16.89 -4.35 -21.26
CA THR A 79 17.27 -2.96 -20.91
C THR A 79 17.10 -2.69 -19.41
N LEU A 80 17.50 -3.66 -18.57
CA LEU A 80 17.37 -3.56 -17.12
C LEU A 80 18.62 -2.92 -16.50
N LYS A 81 18.42 -2.24 -15.37
CA LYS A 81 19.48 -1.69 -14.53
C LYS A 81 19.30 -2.19 -13.10
N SER A 82 20.41 -2.59 -12.47
CA SER A 82 20.40 -2.93 -11.06
C SER A 82 20.37 -1.66 -10.21
N LEU A 83 19.42 -1.62 -9.26
CA LEU A 83 19.30 -0.53 -8.29
C LEU A 83 20.11 -0.80 -7.02
N ILE A 84 20.36 -2.06 -6.69
CA ILE A 84 21.20 -2.45 -5.54
C ILE A 84 22.64 -2.46 -6.02
N LYS A 85 23.50 -1.66 -5.36
CA LYS A 85 24.92 -1.53 -5.64
C LYS A 85 25.79 -1.98 -4.47
N GLU A 86 25.19 -2.11 -3.30
CA GLU A 86 25.87 -2.51 -2.08
C GLU A 86 25.70 -4.01 -1.85
N PRO A 87 26.67 -4.68 -1.21
CA PRO A 87 26.53 -6.08 -0.84
C PRO A 87 25.31 -6.32 0.07
N THR A 88 24.60 -7.43 -0.17
CA THR A 88 23.44 -7.85 0.61
C THR A 88 23.74 -9.09 1.47
N CYS A 89 24.78 -9.88 1.12
CA CYS A 89 25.17 -11.08 1.83
C CYS A 89 26.60 -10.97 2.40
N PHE A 90 26.75 -11.16 3.70
CA PHE A 90 27.98 -11.04 4.46
C PHE A 90 28.43 -12.38 5.07
N LYS A 91 28.06 -13.52 4.49
CA LYS A 91 28.54 -14.84 4.95
C LYS A 91 30.07 -14.94 4.95
N ASN A 92 30.71 -14.25 4.03
CA ASN A 92 32.15 -14.02 4.04
C ASN A 92 32.39 -12.53 4.17
N TYR A 93 32.76 -12.07 5.38
CA TYR A 93 33.03 -10.65 5.65
C TYR A 93 34.18 -10.07 4.83
N ASN A 94 35.15 -10.91 4.45
CA ASN A 94 36.27 -10.45 3.63
C ASN A 94 35.89 -10.30 2.15
N ASN A 95 34.83 -10.95 1.70
CA ASN A 95 34.32 -10.85 0.34
C ASN A 95 32.78 -10.89 0.35
N PRO A 96 32.12 -9.80 0.76
CA PRO A 96 30.68 -9.72 0.77
C PRO A 96 30.13 -9.66 -0.66
N THR A 97 28.95 -10.25 -0.89
CA THR A 97 28.35 -10.43 -2.22
C THR A 97 26.99 -9.74 -2.31
N CYS A 98 26.62 -9.31 -3.53
CA CYS A 98 25.31 -8.76 -3.85
C CYS A 98 24.51 -9.81 -4.64
N ILE A 99 23.77 -10.65 -3.93
CA ILE A 99 23.00 -11.76 -4.52
C ILE A 99 21.50 -11.49 -4.55
N ASP A 100 21.03 -10.51 -3.79
CA ASP A 100 19.68 -10.00 -3.85
C ASP A 100 19.65 -8.86 -4.86
N LEU A 101 18.91 -9.06 -5.95
CA LEU A 101 18.88 -8.09 -7.05
C LEU A 101 17.54 -7.38 -7.12
N LEU A 102 17.59 -6.12 -7.53
CA LEU A 102 16.44 -5.32 -7.88
C LEU A 102 16.70 -4.67 -9.22
N LEU A 103 16.12 -5.25 -10.27
CA LEU A 103 16.35 -4.88 -11.66
C LEU A 103 15.13 -4.18 -12.23
N THR A 104 15.33 -3.09 -12.98
CA THR A 104 14.24 -2.33 -13.60
C THR A 104 14.67 -1.68 -14.92
N ASN A 105 13.72 -1.52 -15.83
CA ASN A 105 13.89 -0.72 -17.06
C ASN A 105 13.63 0.77 -16.83
N ARG A 106 13.29 1.19 -15.59
CA ARG A 106 12.94 2.58 -15.23
C ARG A 106 13.74 3.10 -14.03
N GLU A 107 15.06 3.01 -14.09
CA GLU A 107 15.96 3.44 -13.02
C GLU A 107 15.63 4.85 -12.48
N LYS A 108 15.34 5.82 -13.37
CA LYS A 108 15.05 7.21 -13.00
C LYS A 108 13.82 7.39 -12.11
N ARG A 109 12.94 6.40 -12.03
CA ARG A 109 11.77 6.40 -11.14
C ARG A 109 12.10 6.03 -9.70
N PHE A 110 13.33 5.62 -9.44
CA PHE A 110 13.76 5.22 -8.11
C PHE A 110 14.74 6.20 -7.51
N GLN A 111 14.88 6.18 -6.20
CA GLN A 111 15.87 6.95 -5.44
C GLN A 111 16.20 6.23 -4.13
N ASN A 112 17.34 6.62 -3.53
CA ASN A 112 17.74 6.17 -2.19
C ASN A 112 17.72 4.64 -2.04
N SER A 113 18.40 3.94 -2.96
CA SER A 113 18.67 2.51 -2.76
C SER A 113 19.81 2.39 -1.76
N THR A 114 19.55 1.76 -0.62
CA THR A 114 20.55 1.55 0.45
C THR A 114 20.29 0.24 1.16
N THR A 115 21.34 -0.36 1.69
CA THR A 115 21.26 -1.57 2.51
C THR A 115 21.26 -1.20 4.00
N ILE A 116 20.40 -1.85 4.78
CA ILE A 116 20.28 -1.63 6.21
C ILE A 116 20.37 -2.95 6.98
N GLU A 117 20.97 -2.89 8.16
CA GLU A 117 20.97 -3.99 9.11
C GLU A 117 19.64 -4.01 9.87
N THR A 118 18.99 -5.17 9.88
CA THR A 118 17.68 -5.30 10.52
C THR A 118 17.71 -6.06 11.84
N GLY A 119 18.83 -6.75 12.14
CA GLY A 119 18.93 -7.70 13.24
C GLY A 119 18.09 -8.96 13.07
N LEU A 120 17.49 -9.18 11.88
CA LEU A 120 16.72 -10.38 11.56
C LEU A 120 17.60 -11.51 11.01
N SER A 121 18.79 -11.19 10.56
CA SER A 121 19.78 -12.14 10.03
C SER A 121 21.18 -11.63 10.36
N ASP A 122 22.06 -12.54 10.75
CA ASP A 122 23.48 -12.23 11.04
C ASP A 122 24.28 -11.94 9.78
N PHE A 123 23.83 -12.45 8.62
CA PHE A 123 24.61 -12.42 7.38
C PHE A 123 23.93 -11.69 6.23
N HIS A 124 22.65 -11.37 6.32
CA HIS A 124 21.92 -10.72 5.24
C HIS A 124 21.41 -9.34 5.67
N LYS A 125 21.67 -8.34 4.84
CA LYS A 125 21.12 -6.99 4.99
C LYS A 125 19.89 -6.83 4.11
N MET A 126 18.95 -5.99 4.54
CA MET A 126 17.78 -5.64 3.77
C MET A 126 18.07 -4.42 2.88
N ASN A 127 17.73 -4.49 1.61
CA ASN A 127 17.74 -3.31 0.76
C ASN A 127 16.42 -2.55 0.86
N VAL A 128 16.53 -1.23 0.91
CA VAL A 128 15.42 -0.29 0.88
C VAL A 128 15.59 0.65 -0.31
N THR A 129 14.67 0.59 -1.23
CA THR A 129 14.65 1.44 -2.42
C THR A 129 13.33 2.19 -2.51
N VAL A 130 13.39 3.48 -2.79
CA VAL A 130 12.21 4.35 -2.83
C VAL A 130 11.79 4.60 -4.27
N LEU A 131 10.57 4.18 -4.61
CA LEU A 131 9.93 4.53 -5.87
C LEU A 131 9.34 5.95 -5.80
N LYS A 132 9.73 6.82 -6.74
CA LYS A 132 9.19 8.18 -6.87
C LYS A 132 7.78 8.16 -7.41
N VAL A 133 6.81 8.01 -6.56
CA VAL A 133 5.38 8.12 -6.92
C VAL A 133 4.80 9.34 -6.22
N ASN A 134 4.40 10.34 -7.03
CA ASN A 134 3.64 11.45 -6.47
C ASN A 134 2.21 10.99 -6.17
N PHE A 135 1.93 10.56 -4.98
CA PHE A 135 0.56 10.32 -4.56
C PHE A 135 -0.17 11.67 -4.46
N GLN A 136 -1.23 11.85 -5.23
CA GLN A 136 -2.15 12.95 -4.95
C GLN A 136 -2.69 12.72 -3.55
N LYS A 137 -2.50 13.69 -2.67
CA LYS A 137 -3.21 13.67 -1.38
C LYS A 137 -4.68 13.59 -1.71
N MET A 138 -5.35 12.53 -1.26
CA MET A 138 -6.79 12.43 -1.44
C MET A 138 -7.43 13.62 -0.75
N SER A 139 -8.33 14.28 -1.48
CA SER A 139 -9.12 15.38 -0.94
C SER A 139 -9.91 14.89 0.28
N LEU A 140 -9.96 15.72 1.30
CA LEU A 140 -10.78 15.45 2.47
C LEU A 140 -12.25 15.47 2.03
N ILE A 141 -12.98 14.42 2.35
CA ILE A 141 -14.41 14.35 2.09
C ILE A 141 -15.12 14.89 3.33
N PHE A 142 -15.87 15.97 3.15
CA PHE A 142 -16.70 16.57 4.19
C PHE A 142 -18.11 15.99 4.09
N ILE A 143 -18.54 15.27 5.11
CA ILE A 143 -19.90 14.75 5.19
C ILE A 143 -20.67 15.58 6.21
N LYS A 144 -21.81 16.13 5.78
CA LYS A 144 -22.79 16.72 6.69
C LYS A 144 -23.74 15.63 7.16
N TYR A 145 -23.95 15.52 8.45
CA TYR A 145 -24.82 14.51 9.04
C TYR A 145 -25.52 15.06 10.29
N ARG A 146 -26.64 14.47 10.66
CA ARG A 146 -27.31 14.72 11.93
C ARG A 146 -27.05 13.56 12.89
N ASN A 147 -26.83 13.88 14.16
CA ASN A 147 -26.66 12.85 15.18
C ASN A 147 -27.95 12.76 16.01
N TYR A 148 -28.67 11.67 15.85
CA TYR A 148 -29.93 11.40 16.55
C TYR A 148 -29.75 10.61 17.86
N THR A 149 -28.52 10.38 18.34
CA THR A 149 -28.28 9.56 19.56
C THR A 149 -28.94 10.15 20.81
N LYS A 150 -29.10 11.48 20.89
CA LYS A 150 -29.74 12.21 21.98
C LYS A 150 -31.06 12.88 21.55
N PHE A 151 -31.58 12.48 20.40
CA PHE A 151 -32.84 13.03 19.90
C PHE A 151 -33.99 12.52 20.74
N ASN A 152 -34.84 13.44 21.21
CA ASN A 152 -36.05 13.13 21.97
C ASN A 152 -37.25 13.39 21.06
N ASP A 153 -37.93 12.33 20.64
CA ASP A 153 -39.07 12.39 19.72
C ASP A 153 -40.29 13.10 20.30
N GLU A 154 -40.57 12.89 21.59
CA GLU A 154 -41.71 13.55 22.28
C GLU A 154 -41.50 15.05 22.36
N GLN A 155 -40.32 15.50 22.78
CA GLN A 155 -40.03 16.94 22.86
C GLN A 155 -40.00 17.58 21.46
N PHE A 156 -39.49 16.89 20.47
CA PHE A 156 -39.47 17.38 19.08
C PHE A 156 -40.93 17.57 18.58
N ARG A 157 -41.79 16.57 18.76
CA ARG A 157 -43.20 16.64 18.35
C ARG A 157 -43.96 17.75 19.06
N LEU A 158 -43.77 17.89 20.37
CA LEU A 158 -44.39 18.94 21.16
C LEU A 158 -43.98 20.33 20.67
N GLU A 159 -42.70 20.57 20.49
CA GLU A 159 -42.18 21.85 20.03
C GLU A 159 -42.64 22.16 18.59
N LEU A 160 -42.62 21.15 17.70
CA LEU A 160 -43.11 21.32 16.33
C LEU A 160 -44.57 21.69 16.30
N SER A 161 -45.43 20.98 17.06
CA SER A 161 -46.87 21.27 17.17
C SER A 161 -47.13 22.66 17.68
N ASN A 162 -46.46 23.07 18.77
CA ASN A 162 -46.62 24.41 19.34
C ASN A 162 -46.17 25.50 18.36
N THR A 163 -45.06 25.29 17.66
CA THR A 163 -44.55 26.26 16.68
C THR A 163 -45.49 26.37 15.47
N LEU A 164 -46.05 25.26 15.01
CA LEU A 164 -47.04 25.25 13.93
C LEU A 164 -48.32 25.98 14.33
N LEU A 165 -48.86 25.71 15.52
CA LEU A 165 -50.06 26.39 16.04
C LEU A 165 -49.88 27.90 16.13
N LEU A 166 -48.72 28.37 16.57
CA LEU A 166 -48.43 29.80 16.70
C LEU A 166 -48.21 30.52 15.34
N ASN A 167 -47.91 29.78 14.27
CA ASN A 167 -47.58 30.35 12.99
C ASN A 167 -48.58 30.04 11.86
N CYS A 168 -49.73 29.37 12.21
CA CYS A 168 -50.81 29.10 11.25
C CYS A 168 -51.88 30.15 11.38
N ASP A 169 -51.91 31.09 10.43
CA ASP A 169 -53.02 32.02 10.25
C ASP A 169 -54.14 31.29 9.48
N LEU A 170 -55.36 31.24 10.07
CA LEU A 170 -56.55 30.67 9.42
C LEU A 170 -56.44 29.18 8.97
N GLY A 171 -55.59 28.40 9.56
CA GLY A 171 -55.48 26.95 9.27
C GLY A 171 -54.80 26.56 7.94
N ILE A 172 -54.32 27.53 7.15
CA ILE A 172 -53.62 27.29 5.88
C ILE A 172 -52.16 27.59 6.05
N ILE A 173 -51.30 26.59 5.84
CA ILE A 173 -49.86 26.75 5.85
C ILE A 173 -49.27 26.39 4.46
N THR A 174 -48.47 27.26 3.91
CA THR A 174 -47.75 26.94 2.66
C THR A 174 -46.62 25.97 2.93
N TYR A 175 -46.20 25.21 1.91
CA TYR A 175 -45.11 24.24 2.04
C TYR A 175 -43.79 24.91 2.52
N GLU A 176 -43.48 26.07 1.99
CA GLU A 176 -42.26 26.81 2.34
C GLU A 176 -42.26 27.20 3.82
N LYS A 177 -43.42 27.68 4.32
CA LYS A 177 -43.55 28.06 5.73
C LYS A 177 -43.47 26.85 6.65
N PHE A 178 -44.14 25.75 6.30
CA PHE A 178 -44.03 24.48 7.00
C PHE A 178 -42.59 23.95 7.02
N HIS A 179 -41.95 23.89 5.86
CA HIS A 179 -40.58 23.42 5.73
C HIS A 179 -39.60 24.27 6.55
N GLY A 180 -39.77 25.60 6.54
CA GLY A 180 -38.93 26.50 7.35
C GLY A 180 -39.07 26.23 8.85
N ILE A 181 -40.30 26.08 9.34
CA ILE A 181 -40.60 25.74 10.74
C ILE A 181 -40.02 24.37 11.11
N PHE A 182 -40.30 23.34 10.29
CA PHE A 182 -39.82 21.99 10.50
C PHE A 182 -38.29 21.94 10.60
N MET A 183 -37.60 22.57 9.65
CA MET A 183 -36.14 22.60 9.63
C MET A 183 -35.55 23.43 10.78
N GLY A 184 -36.24 24.47 11.21
CA GLY A 184 -35.87 25.25 12.40
C GLY A 184 -35.88 24.40 13.67
N VAL A 185 -37.00 23.72 13.94
CA VAL A 185 -37.13 22.83 15.09
C VAL A 185 -36.17 21.64 14.98
N LEU A 186 -36.04 21.03 13.78
CA LEU A 186 -35.12 19.92 13.56
C LEU A 186 -33.65 20.32 13.81
N ASN A 187 -33.26 21.51 13.40
CA ASN A 187 -31.90 22.02 13.64
C ASN A 187 -31.59 22.23 15.13
N LYS A 188 -32.61 22.54 15.92
CA LYS A 188 -32.49 22.70 17.37
C LYS A 188 -32.31 21.35 18.08
N HIS A 189 -33.12 20.35 17.72
CA HIS A 189 -33.07 19.01 18.34
C HIS A 189 -31.97 18.11 17.77
N ALA A 190 -31.64 18.23 16.48
CA ALA A 190 -30.61 17.47 15.79
C ALA A 190 -29.79 18.36 14.85
N PRO A 191 -28.89 19.19 15.37
CA PRO A 191 -28.10 20.12 14.56
C PRO A 191 -27.23 19.39 13.55
N LEU A 192 -27.06 20.00 12.36
CA LEU A 192 -26.14 19.52 11.33
C LEU A 192 -24.69 19.62 11.84
N LYS A 193 -24.00 18.51 11.79
CA LYS A 193 -22.56 18.41 12.09
C LYS A 193 -21.78 18.07 10.84
N THR A 194 -20.58 18.60 10.74
CA THR A 194 -19.64 18.24 9.66
C THR A 194 -18.59 17.29 10.20
N LYS A 195 -18.38 16.18 9.51
CA LYS A 195 -17.32 15.22 9.80
C LYS A 195 -16.39 15.11 8.60
N ILE A 196 -15.11 15.18 8.88
CA ILE A 196 -14.08 14.96 7.86
C ILE A 196 -13.82 13.44 7.78
N ILE A 197 -14.08 12.87 6.62
CA ILE A 197 -13.70 11.48 6.33
C ILE A 197 -12.42 11.51 5.53
N ARG A 198 -11.37 10.94 6.09
CA ARG A 198 -10.16 10.62 5.34
C ARG A 198 -10.43 9.31 4.61
N ALA A 199 -10.28 9.32 3.30
CA ALA A 199 -10.36 8.09 2.54
C ALA A 199 -9.30 7.10 3.04
N ASN A 200 -9.74 5.93 3.38
CA ASN A 200 -8.92 4.90 3.97
C ASN A 200 -8.34 4.06 2.83
N ASN A 201 -7.15 4.43 2.37
CA ASN A 201 -6.50 3.85 1.18
C ASN A 201 -5.77 2.53 1.41
N ALA A 202 -6.06 1.84 2.49
CA ALA A 202 -5.51 0.53 2.73
C ALA A 202 -6.64 -0.52 2.73
N PRO A 203 -7.12 -0.98 1.58
CA PRO A 203 -8.22 -1.94 1.50
C PRO A 203 -7.90 -3.27 2.19
N PHE A 204 -6.61 -3.63 2.28
CA PHE A 204 -6.12 -4.79 3.02
C PHE A 204 -6.11 -4.58 4.55
N MET A 205 -6.23 -3.35 5.04
CA MET A 205 -6.15 -3.02 6.46
C MET A 205 -7.54 -3.14 7.13
N ASN A 206 -7.94 -4.33 7.49
CA ASN A 206 -9.16 -4.57 8.24
C ASN A 206 -9.05 -4.14 9.73
N LYS A 207 -10.18 -4.15 10.45
CA LYS A 207 -10.24 -3.72 11.86
C LYS A 207 -9.31 -4.53 12.78
N ASN A 208 -9.16 -5.82 12.52
CA ASN A 208 -8.31 -6.70 13.32
C ASN A 208 -6.83 -6.43 13.08
N MET A 209 -6.42 -6.27 11.82
CA MET A 209 -5.05 -5.89 11.46
C MET A 209 -4.66 -4.53 12.08
N ARG A 210 -5.57 -3.55 12.06
CA ARG A 210 -5.32 -2.26 12.74
C ARG A 210 -5.08 -2.42 14.23
N LYS A 211 -5.89 -3.25 14.91
CA LYS A 211 -5.68 -3.53 16.34
C LYS A 211 -4.31 -4.17 16.58
N LEU A 212 -3.93 -5.16 15.78
CA LEU A 212 -2.64 -5.84 15.88
C LEU A 212 -1.47 -4.88 15.68
N VAL A 213 -1.50 -4.06 14.63
CA VAL A 213 -0.47 -3.04 14.34
C VAL A 213 -0.36 -2.05 15.50
N MET A 214 -1.49 -1.55 16.02
CA MET A 214 -1.47 -0.62 17.16
C MET A 214 -0.94 -1.28 18.44
N THR A 215 -1.28 -2.54 18.68
CA THR A 215 -0.77 -3.30 19.84
C THR A 215 0.74 -3.52 19.71
N SER A 216 1.22 -3.94 18.55
CA SER A 216 2.64 -4.10 18.26
C SER A 216 3.42 -2.78 18.47
N SER A 217 2.89 -1.67 17.95
CA SER A 217 3.51 -0.36 18.11
C SER A 217 3.59 0.07 19.59
N ARG A 218 2.53 -0.20 20.38
CA ARG A 218 2.52 0.09 21.82
C ARG A 218 3.54 -0.77 22.58
N LEU A 219 3.62 -2.06 22.26
CA LEU A 219 4.59 -2.97 22.89
C LEU A 219 6.03 -2.56 22.56
N LYS A 220 6.30 -2.22 21.29
CA LYS A 220 7.60 -1.72 20.87
C LYS A 220 7.98 -0.42 21.61
N HIS A 221 7.02 0.50 21.74
CA HIS A 221 7.27 1.76 22.47
C HIS A 221 7.56 1.51 23.96
N LYS A 222 6.81 0.57 24.59
CA LYS A 222 7.03 0.18 25.98
C LYS A 222 8.41 -0.45 26.13
N PHE A 223 8.77 -1.42 25.30
CA PHE A 223 10.09 -2.06 25.30
C PHE A 223 11.24 -1.06 25.16
N ASN A 224 11.14 -0.11 24.21
CA ASN A 224 12.16 0.91 24.04
C ASN A 224 12.25 1.88 25.24
N LYS A 225 11.17 2.06 26.01
CA LYS A 225 11.17 2.92 27.21
C LYS A 225 11.75 2.20 28.42
N ASP A 226 11.62 0.89 28.49
CA ASP A 226 12.14 0.06 29.59
C ASP A 226 13.66 -0.25 29.41
N LEU A 227 14.24 0.12 28.24
CA LEU A 227 15.68 -0.02 27.93
C LEU A 227 16.50 1.29 28.15
N LEU A 228 15.85 2.40 28.49
CA LEU A 228 16.45 3.68 28.81
C LEU A 228 16.38 3.97 30.32
#